data_a8a4400788816682bc9dd0c12dbe1485
#
_entry.id   a8a4400788816682bc9dd0c12dbe1485
#
_cell.length_a   1.000
_cell.length_b   1.000
_cell.length_c   1.000
_cell.angle_alpha   90.00
_cell.angle_beta   90.00
_cell.angle_gamma   90.00
#
_symmetry.space_group_name_H-M   'P 1'
#
loop_
_entity.id
_entity.type
_entity.pdbx_description
1 polymer ?
#
loop_
_entity_poly.entity_id
_entity_poly.type
_entity_poly.pdbx_seq_one_letter_code
_entity_poly.pdbx_strand_id
1 'polypeptide(L)'
;MICYSLGNFCFGGNKNPADKNTAIYQQSFTLINGELQPGIDAQIIPCTLSSVSSYNDFRPTVASGEKAQEICNLMNTYSQNCSNIEIDGLGKLHVN
;
A
#
# COMPACT_ATOMS: atom_id res chain seq x y z
N MET A 1 -9.38 -10.86 3.45
CA MET A 1 -8.51 -9.69 3.76
C MET A 1 -9.38 -8.45 3.98
N ILE A 2 -9.09 -7.68 5.00
CA ILE A 2 -9.81 -6.45 5.32
C ILE A 2 -8.80 -5.31 5.35
N CYS A 3 -9.03 -4.26 4.56
CA CYS A 3 -8.26 -3.03 4.61
C CYS A 3 -9.10 -1.98 5.34
N TYR A 4 -8.70 -1.60 6.55
CA TYR A 4 -9.46 -0.65 7.36
C TYR A 4 -9.48 0.75 6.76
N SER A 5 -8.40 1.13 6.09
CA SER A 5 -8.30 2.42 5.40
C SER A 5 -7.29 2.30 4.26
N LEU A 6 -7.64 2.80 3.10
CA LEU A 6 -6.74 2.86 1.95
C LEU A 6 -6.03 4.21 1.84
N GLY A 7 -6.44 5.19 2.64
CA GLY A 7 -5.84 6.51 2.63
C GLY A 7 -6.13 7.31 1.37
N ASN A 8 -5.40 8.40 1.21
CA ASN A 8 -5.52 9.27 0.04
C ASN A 8 -4.67 8.73 -1.11
N PHE A 9 -5.14 8.88 -2.32
CA PHE A 9 -4.37 8.55 -3.53
C PHE A 9 -4.39 9.70 -4.52
N CYS A 10 -5.54 10.01 -5.08
CA CYS A 10 -5.72 11.18 -5.94
C CYS A 10 -6.93 11.98 -5.43
N PHE A 11 -6.68 13.19 -4.91
CA PHE A 11 -7.73 13.97 -4.28
C PHE A 11 -7.44 15.45 -4.43
N GLY A 12 -8.50 16.27 -4.47
CA GLY A 12 -8.42 17.69 -4.76
C GLY A 12 -8.52 18.63 -3.56
N GLY A 13 -8.50 18.13 -2.34
CA GLY A 13 -8.82 18.92 -1.16
C GLY A 13 -7.66 19.65 -0.50
N ASN A 14 -6.41 19.35 -0.85
CA ASN A 14 -5.25 19.92 -0.17
C ASN A 14 -4.09 20.08 -1.14
N LYS A 15 -3.56 21.31 -1.25
CA LYS A 15 -2.44 21.62 -2.14
C LYS A 15 -1.09 21.12 -1.62
N ASN A 16 -0.97 20.91 -0.32
CA ASN A 16 0.27 20.44 0.28
C ASN A 16 -0.01 19.64 1.57
N PRO A 17 -0.55 18.41 1.44
CA PRO A 17 -0.77 17.58 2.62
C PRO A 17 0.54 17.23 3.30
N ALA A 18 0.53 17.13 4.61
CA ALA A 18 1.70 16.81 5.41
C ALA A 18 2.21 15.39 5.10
N ASP A 19 1.29 14.45 4.91
CA ASP A 19 1.62 13.06 4.57
C ASP A 19 1.28 12.82 3.10
N LYS A 20 2.30 12.53 2.31
CA LYS A 20 2.17 12.21 0.88
C LYS A 20 2.41 10.74 0.58
N ASN A 21 2.53 9.92 1.61
CA ASN A 21 2.72 8.47 1.45
C ASN A 21 1.39 7.79 1.19
N THR A 22 1.39 6.87 0.23
CA THR A 22 0.20 6.10 -0.11
C THR A 22 0.61 4.77 -0.72
N ALA A 23 -0.36 3.96 -1.11
CA ALA A 23 -0.07 2.67 -1.72
C ALA A 23 -1.24 2.21 -2.56
N ILE A 24 -0.93 1.34 -3.51
CA ILE A 24 -1.92 0.53 -4.24
C ILE A 24 -1.92 -0.84 -3.60
N TYR A 25 -3.10 -1.33 -3.24
CA TYR A 25 -3.29 -2.70 -2.78
C TYR A 25 -3.65 -3.58 -3.96
N GLN A 26 -2.94 -4.69 -4.11
CA GLN A 26 -3.25 -5.71 -5.11
C GLN A 26 -3.43 -7.06 -4.43
N GLN A 27 -4.47 -7.76 -4.81
CA GLN A 27 -4.68 -9.13 -4.35
C GLN A 27 -4.98 -10.02 -5.55
N SER A 28 -4.28 -11.16 -5.61
CA SER A 28 -4.51 -12.19 -6.62
C SER A 28 -5.39 -13.28 -6.04
N PHE A 29 -6.33 -13.74 -6.85
CA PHE A 29 -7.20 -14.87 -6.52
C PHE A 29 -6.96 -15.98 -7.52
N THR A 30 -6.78 -17.20 -7.02
CA THR A 30 -6.61 -18.37 -7.88
C THR A 30 -7.87 -19.22 -7.82
N LEU A 31 -8.44 -19.48 -8.97
CA LEU A 31 -9.62 -20.35 -9.13
C LEU A 31 -9.22 -21.59 -9.91
N ILE A 32 -9.57 -22.76 -9.39
CA ILE A 32 -9.39 -24.03 -10.08
C ILE A 32 -10.76 -24.72 -10.17
N ASN A 33 -11.21 -25.01 -11.37
CA ASN A 33 -12.54 -25.56 -11.62
C ASN A 33 -13.67 -24.77 -10.95
N GLY A 34 -13.54 -23.43 -10.91
CA GLY A 34 -14.52 -22.54 -10.30
C GLY A 34 -14.40 -22.42 -8.78
N GLU A 35 -13.44 -23.08 -8.15
CA GLU A 35 -13.24 -23.01 -6.70
C GLU A 35 -12.09 -22.11 -6.34
N LEU A 36 -12.35 -21.18 -5.41
CA LEU A 36 -11.33 -20.29 -4.88
C LEU A 36 -10.32 -21.08 -4.04
N GLN A 37 -9.04 -20.97 -4.38
CA GLN A 37 -7.98 -21.64 -3.66
C GLN A 37 -7.66 -20.89 -2.35
N PRO A 38 -7.28 -21.63 -1.28
CA PRO A 38 -6.94 -21.01 -0.01
C PRO A 38 -5.63 -20.26 -0.08
N GLY A 39 -5.41 -19.38 0.89
CA GLY A 39 -4.20 -18.58 1.01
C GLY A 39 -4.43 -17.13 0.57
N ILE A 40 -3.44 -16.30 0.87
CA ILE A 40 -3.46 -14.88 0.53
C ILE A 40 -2.24 -14.59 -0.32
N ASP A 41 -2.51 -14.12 -1.54
CA ASP A 41 -1.48 -13.61 -2.45
C ASP A 41 -1.76 -12.13 -2.68
N ALA A 42 -1.12 -11.28 -1.86
CA ALA A 42 -1.37 -9.86 -1.87
C ALA A 42 -0.08 -9.08 -1.72
N GLN A 43 -0.09 -7.86 -2.22
CA GLN A 43 1.02 -6.93 -2.08
C GLN A 43 0.52 -5.50 -2.04
N ILE A 44 1.33 -4.63 -1.48
CA ILE A 44 1.18 -3.19 -1.66
C ILE A 44 2.24 -2.71 -2.65
N ILE A 45 1.86 -1.74 -3.45
CA ILE A 45 2.80 -0.99 -4.29
C ILE A 45 2.94 0.37 -3.64
N PRO A 46 4.07 0.65 -2.96
CA PRO A 46 4.25 1.93 -2.28
C PRO A 46 4.29 3.06 -3.28
N CYS A 47 3.57 4.12 -2.99
CA CYS A 47 3.43 5.28 -3.86
C CYS A 47 3.49 6.57 -3.06
N THR A 48 3.73 7.66 -3.76
CA THR A 48 3.47 8.99 -3.25
C THR A 48 2.28 9.56 -4.01
N LEU A 49 1.46 10.39 -3.35
CA LEU A 49 0.30 10.99 -4.02
C LEU A 49 0.65 12.15 -4.93
N SER A 50 1.92 12.55 -4.94
CA SER A 50 2.45 13.62 -5.78
C SER A 50 3.78 13.18 -6.39
N SER A 51 4.07 13.64 -7.60
CA SER A 51 5.36 13.37 -8.23
C SER A 51 6.48 14.27 -7.67
N VAL A 52 6.13 15.30 -6.91
CA VAL A 52 7.08 16.20 -6.23
C VAL A 52 6.80 16.22 -4.74
N SER A 53 7.85 16.48 -3.94
CA SER A 53 7.74 16.46 -2.47
C SER A 53 7.22 17.76 -1.88
N SER A 54 7.29 18.86 -2.60
CA SER A 54 7.02 20.19 -2.09
C SER A 54 5.54 20.61 -2.15
N TYR A 55 4.75 19.93 -2.96
CA TYR A 55 3.32 20.22 -3.07
C TYR A 55 2.59 19.03 -3.69
N ASN A 56 1.26 19.09 -3.75
CA ASN A 56 0.45 18.06 -4.39
C ASN A 56 0.18 18.46 -5.85
N ASP A 57 0.81 17.75 -6.79
CA ASP A 57 0.60 17.95 -8.22
C ASP A 57 -0.47 17.03 -8.81
N PHE A 58 -1.16 16.28 -7.94
CA PHE A 58 -2.23 15.33 -8.31
C PHE A 58 -1.76 14.22 -9.27
N ARG A 59 -0.48 13.85 -9.17
CA ARG A 59 0.13 12.77 -9.97
C ARG A 59 0.68 11.68 -9.06
N PRO A 60 -0.18 10.74 -8.62
CA PRO A 60 0.32 9.60 -7.85
C PRO A 60 1.44 8.90 -8.60
N THR A 61 2.52 8.61 -7.89
CA THR A 61 3.77 8.11 -8.47
C THR A 61 4.26 6.92 -7.66
N VAL A 62 4.65 5.85 -8.35
CA VAL A 62 5.23 4.68 -7.68
C VAL A 62 6.55 5.09 -7.03
N ALA A 63 6.69 4.79 -5.75
CA ALA A 63 7.90 5.04 -5.00
C ALA A 63 8.95 3.97 -5.26
N SER A 64 10.22 4.33 -5.12
CA SER A 64 11.33 3.41 -5.31
C SER A 64 12.40 3.66 -4.25
N GLY A 65 13.33 2.71 -4.10
CA GLY A 65 14.47 2.83 -3.20
C GLY A 65 14.07 3.03 -1.74
N GLU A 66 14.73 3.95 -1.06
CA GLU A 66 14.51 4.23 0.36
C GLU A 66 13.08 4.69 0.65
N LYS A 67 12.49 5.47 -0.25
CA LYS A 67 11.10 5.95 -0.07
C LYS A 67 10.11 4.80 -0.10
N ALA A 68 10.29 3.84 -1.00
CA ALA A 68 9.46 2.64 -1.05
C ALA A 68 9.58 1.82 0.24
N GLN A 69 10.80 1.65 0.75
CA GLN A 69 11.03 0.97 2.02
C GLN A 69 10.38 1.67 3.20
N GLU A 70 10.52 2.98 3.26
CA GLU A 70 9.88 3.80 4.29
C GLU A 70 8.37 3.59 4.32
N ILE A 71 7.73 3.60 3.16
CA ILE A 71 6.28 3.41 3.04
C ILE A 71 5.88 2.00 3.48
N CYS A 72 6.61 0.98 3.05
CA CYS A 72 6.36 -0.39 3.48
C CYS A 72 6.47 -0.54 5.01
N ASN A 73 7.50 0.07 5.60
CA ASN A 73 7.70 0.05 7.05
C ASN A 73 6.57 0.76 7.79
N LEU A 74 6.10 1.90 7.29
CA LEU A 74 4.97 2.62 7.87
C LEU A 74 3.68 1.80 7.82
N MET A 75 3.40 1.18 6.67
CA MET A 75 2.22 0.32 6.51
C MET A 75 2.28 -0.86 7.48
N ASN A 76 3.45 -1.45 7.65
CA ASN A 76 3.65 -2.53 8.61
C ASN A 76 3.42 -2.07 10.05
N THR A 77 3.92 -0.89 10.41
CA THR A 77 3.71 -0.29 11.72
C THR A 77 2.23 -0.05 11.99
N TYR A 78 1.50 0.50 11.03
CA TYR A 78 0.07 0.75 11.17
C TYR A 78 -0.76 -0.53 11.24
N SER A 79 -0.22 -1.65 10.76
CA SER A 79 -0.89 -2.95 10.75
C SER A 79 -0.51 -3.85 11.93
N GLN A 80 0.29 -3.39 12.88
CA GLN A 80 0.79 -4.20 13.99
C GLN A 80 -0.30 -4.83 14.85
N ASN A 81 -1.43 -4.16 14.99
CA ASN A 81 -2.56 -4.65 15.78
C ASN A 81 -3.57 -5.47 14.93
N CYS A 82 -3.24 -5.71 13.67
CA CYS A 82 -4.04 -6.52 12.77
C CYS A 82 -3.49 -7.96 12.78
N SER A 83 -4.36 -8.93 12.52
CA SER A 83 -4.06 -10.36 12.65
C SER A 83 -2.83 -10.78 11.84
N ASN A 84 -1.72 -11.03 12.48
CA ASN A 84 -0.56 -11.80 11.96
C ASN A 84 -0.15 -11.48 10.53
N ILE A 85 -0.22 -10.22 10.12
CA ILE A 85 0.17 -9.79 8.77
C ILE A 85 1.49 -9.04 8.87
N GLU A 86 2.41 -9.39 8.00
CA GLU A 86 3.68 -8.70 7.84
C GLU A 86 3.87 -8.28 6.39
N ILE A 87 4.27 -7.04 6.20
CA ILE A 87 4.60 -6.48 4.87
C ILE A 87 6.12 -6.44 4.78
N ASP A 88 6.68 -7.17 3.82
CA ASP A 88 8.14 -7.19 3.64
C ASP A 88 8.65 -5.94 2.91
N GLY A 89 9.97 -5.83 2.74
CA GLY A 89 10.61 -4.67 2.12
C GLY A 89 10.28 -4.49 0.63
N LEU A 90 9.66 -5.48 0.00
CA LEU A 90 9.21 -5.43 -1.40
C LEU A 90 7.71 -5.18 -1.51
N GLY A 91 7.02 -4.99 -0.39
CA GLY A 91 5.58 -4.76 -0.35
C GLY A 91 4.75 -6.03 -0.34
N LYS A 92 5.36 -7.21 -0.31
CA LYS A 92 4.63 -8.47 -0.29
C LYS A 92 4.07 -8.74 1.10
N LEU A 93 2.79 -9.15 1.17
CA LEU A 93 2.15 -9.52 2.42
C LEU A 93 2.42 -10.99 2.75
N HIS A 94 2.78 -11.21 4.01
CA HIS A 94 2.94 -12.54 4.58
C HIS A 94 1.97 -12.70 5.73
N VAL A 95 1.28 -13.83 5.78
CA VAL A 95 0.35 -14.17 6.85
C VAL A 95 0.98 -15.26 7.70
N ASN A 96 1.19 -14.97 8.97
CA ASN A 96 1.81 -15.88 9.91
C ASN A 96 0.79 -16.78 10.61
#